data_eb5cd87a4a03a6026b1d73178a07489c
#
_entry.id   eb5cd87a4a03a6026b1d73178a07489c
#
_cell.length_a   1.000
_cell.length_b   1.000
_cell.length_c   1.000
_cell.angle_alpha   90.00
_cell.angle_beta   90.00
_cell.angle_gamma   90.00
#
_symmetry.space_group_name_H-M   'P 1'
#
loop_
_entity.id
_entity.type
_entity.pdbx_description
1 polymer ?
#
loop_
_entity_poly.entity_id
_entity_poly.type
_entity_poly.pdbx_seq_one_letter_code
_entity_poly.pdbx_strand_id
1 'polypeptide(L)'
;MNEAKTLVIRGNLVDIINRRTFGAEISILNGHIGKVTPTGQDEGYYLLPGFIDAHVHIESSMVTPAAFIHAAVRHGSIGAVADPHEIANVMGTEGVEYMLDNAKGIPFYTWFGVPSCVPATIMETSGAIIDADKTARLLEREDLHFLAEMMNYPGVLNKDPEVMRKIEAAKQAGKPIDGHYPLATGPKLKAYIESGISTDHETIYLEKGREKCELGMHVLIREGSAAKNFDALHPLLKEYPEQIMFCTDDAHPSFLNKGHINSCLLYTSPS
;
A
#
# COMPACT_ATOMS: atom_id res chain seq x y z
N MET A 1 -19.47 -21.02 -27.85
CA MET A 1 -18.20 -20.30 -28.11
C MET A 1 -18.42 -18.88 -27.64
N ASN A 2 -17.71 -18.45 -26.58
CA ASN A 2 -17.79 -17.05 -26.15
C ASN A 2 -17.13 -16.21 -27.26
N GLU A 3 -17.88 -15.27 -27.84
CA GLU A 3 -17.30 -14.28 -28.76
C GLU A 3 -16.20 -13.51 -28.04
N ALA A 4 -15.05 -13.39 -28.70
CA ALA A 4 -13.91 -12.65 -28.15
C ALA A 4 -14.32 -11.17 -27.99
N LYS A 5 -14.45 -10.72 -26.76
CA LYS A 5 -14.76 -9.32 -26.45
C LYS A 5 -13.55 -8.43 -26.79
N THR A 6 -13.66 -7.66 -27.86
CA THR A 6 -12.67 -6.66 -28.24
C THR A 6 -13.17 -5.28 -27.80
N LEU A 7 -12.34 -4.55 -27.06
CA LEU A 7 -12.54 -3.15 -26.70
C LEU A 7 -11.40 -2.34 -27.33
N VAL A 8 -11.72 -1.18 -27.88
CA VAL A 8 -10.73 -0.23 -28.39
C VAL A 8 -10.90 1.08 -27.63
N ILE A 9 -9.80 1.57 -27.07
CA ILE A 9 -9.76 2.85 -26.38
C ILE A 9 -8.70 3.75 -27.02
N ARG A 10 -8.93 5.08 -26.99
CA ARG A 10 -8.00 6.08 -27.51
C ARG A 10 -7.68 7.09 -26.43
N GLY A 11 -6.45 7.58 -26.41
CA GLY A 11 -5.98 8.61 -25.49
C GLY A 11 -4.48 8.82 -25.61
N ASN A 12 -3.99 9.82 -24.92
CA ASN A 12 -2.56 10.07 -24.77
C ASN A 12 -1.98 9.04 -23.78
N LEU A 13 -1.34 7.99 -24.29
CA LEU A 13 -0.74 6.96 -23.47
C LEU A 13 0.46 7.51 -22.71
N VAL A 14 0.40 7.43 -21.39
CA VAL A 14 1.54 7.69 -20.50
C VAL A 14 2.35 6.39 -20.36
N ASP A 15 3.37 6.25 -21.21
CA ASP A 15 4.29 5.12 -21.22
C ASP A 15 5.35 5.34 -20.13
N ILE A 16 5.07 4.83 -18.94
CA ILE A 16 5.89 5.01 -17.73
C ILE A 16 7.28 4.41 -17.93
N ILE A 17 7.36 3.25 -18.58
CA ILE A 17 8.61 2.52 -18.78
C ILE A 17 9.57 3.31 -19.67
N ASN A 18 9.05 3.86 -20.77
CA ASN A 18 9.86 4.64 -21.72
C ASN A 18 9.84 6.15 -21.45
N ARG A 19 9.19 6.59 -20.35
CA ARG A 19 9.11 7.99 -19.91
C ARG A 19 8.65 8.93 -21.02
N ARG A 20 7.59 8.57 -21.74
CA ARG A 20 7.04 9.36 -22.85
C ARG A 20 5.52 9.32 -22.85
N THR A 21 4.91 10.37 -23.43
CA THR A 21 3.47 10.44 -23.64
C THR A 21 3.20 10.65 -25.13
N PHE A 22 2.25 9.90 -25.69
CA PHE A 22 1.89 10.03 -27.11
C PHE A 22 0.45 9.57 -27.35
N GLY A 23 -0.21 10.13 -28.35
CA GLY A 23 -1.54 9.71 -28.78
C GLY A 23 -1.53 8.25 -29.25
N ALA A 24 -2.42 7.43 -28.72
CA ALA A 24 -2.46 6.00 -28.98
C ALA A 24 -3.91 5.47 -29.08
N GLU A 25 -4.08 4.46 -29.93
CA GLU A 25 -5.20 3.54 -29.94
C GLU A 25 -4.74 2.22 -29.32
N ILE A 26 -5.46 1.75 -28.30
CA ILE A 26 -5.16 0.49 -27.61
C ILE A 26 -6.30 -0.47 -27.84
N SER A 27 -6.02 -1.62 -28.44
CA SER A 27 -6.96 -2.75 -28.54
C SER A 27 -6.80 -3.66 -27.32
N ILE A 28 -7.93 -4.01 -26.71
CA ILE A 28 -8.01 -4.92 -25.57
C ILE A 28 -8.82 -6.14 -26.00
N LEU A 29 -8.20 -7.31 -25.90
CA LEU A 29 -8.83 -8.59 -26.26
C LEU A 29 -8.96 -9.45 -25.00
N ASN A 30 -10.17 -9.80 -24.63
CA ASN A 30 -10.45 -10.62 -23.43
C ASN A 30 -9.80 -10.08 -22.15
N GLY A 31 -9.77 -8.75 -21.96
CA GLY A 31 -9.19 -8.10 -20.79
C GLY A 31 -7.67 -7.88 -20.83
N HIS A 32 -7.01 -8.27 -21.94
CA HIS A 32 -5.56 -8.08 -22.12
C HIS A 32 -5.28 -7.05 -23.20
N ILE A 33 -4.24 -6.22 -22.99
CA ILE A 33 -3.75 -5.31 -24.03
C ILE A 33 -3.20 -6.14 -25.18
N GLY A 34 -3.83 -6.03 -26.33
CA GLY A 34 -3.43 -6.73 -27.54
C GLY A 34 -2.44 -5.93 -28.37
N LYS A 35 -2.80 -4.70 -28.74
CA LYS A 35 -1.96 -3.83 -29.58
C LYS A 35 -2.05 -2.38 -29.13
N VAL A 36 -0.92 -1.71 -29.16
CA VAL A 36 -0.81 -0.25 -28.99
C VAL A 36 -0.36 0.34 -30.32
N THR A 37 -1.19 1.22 -30.91
CA THR A 37 -0.91 1.85 -32.20
C THR A 37 -0.84 3.37 -32.01
N PRO A 38 0.30 4.03 -32.26
CA PRO A 38 0.38 5.48 -32.22
C PRO A 38 -0.59 6.12 -33.23
N THR A 39 -1.29 7.18 -32.81
CA THR A 39 -2.23 7.92 -33.69
C THR A 39 -1.58 9.15 -34.31
N GLY A 40 -0.48 9.63 -33.73
CA GLY A 40 0.23 10.82 -34.21
C GLY A 40 -0.46 12.15 -33.89
N GLN A 41 -1.51 12.15 -33.08
CA GLN A 41 -2.27 13.34 -32.70
C GLN A 41 -2.55 13.35 -31.18
N ASP A 42 -2.93 14.51 -30.65
CA ASP A 42 -3.43 14.66 -29.29
C ASP A 42 -4.87 14.13 -29.22
N GLU A 43 -5.12 13.20 -28.33
CA GLU A 43 -6.42 12.54 -28.14
C GLU A 43 -7.29 13.20 -27.06
N GLY A 44 -6.78 14.24 -26.39
CA GLY A 44 -7.52 15.01 -25.38
C GLY A 44 -7.71 14.32 -24.02
N TYR A 45 -7.46 13.02 -23.92
CA TYR A 45 -7.54 12.23 -22.67
C TYR A 45 -6.23 11.51 -22.42
N TYR A 46 -5.90 11.27 -21.15
CA TYR A 46 -4.74 10.48 -20.79
C TYR A 46 -5.12 9.04 -20.45
N LEU A 47 -4.32 8.10 -20.93
CA LEU A 47 -4.40 6.68 -20.60
C LEU A 47 -3.17 6.31 -19.78
N LEU A 48 -3.38 5.85 -18.57
CA LEU A 48 -2.31 5.44 -17.66
C LEU A 48 -2.76 4.20 -16.87
N PRO A 49 -1.83 3.41 -16.29
CA PRO A 49 -2.19 2.35 -15.37
C PRO A 49 -3.04 2.88 -14.21
N GLY A 50 -3.98 2.09 -13.75
CA GLY A 50 -4.75 2.45 -12.55
C GLY A 50 -3.85 2.53 -11.32
N PHE A 51 -4.27 3.31 -10.33
CA PHE A 51 -3.48 3.57 -9.12
C PHE A 51 -3.60 2.41 -8.12
N ILE A 52 -2.53 2.22 -7.35
CA ILE A 52 -2.45 1.29 -6.23
C ILE A 52 -2.18 2.11 -4.98
N ASP A 53 -3.01 1.92 -3.96
CA ASP A 53 -2.76 2.46 -2.62
C ASP A 53 -1.74 1.56 -1.92
N ALA A 54 -0.57 2.12 -1.61
CA ALA A 54 0.54 1.34 -1.12
C ALA A 54 0.47 0.99 0.38
N HIS A 55 -0.47 1.61 1.11
CA HIS A 55 -0.75 1.29 2.51
C HIS A 55 -2.10 1.87 2.93
N VAL A 56 -3.01 1.04 3.41
CA VAL A 56 -4.34 1.46 3.86
C VAL A 56 -4.89 0.55 4.95
N HIS A 57 -5.58 1.17 5.92
CA HIS A 57 -6.48 0.47 6.85
C HIS A 57 -7.91 0.63 6.33
N ILE A 58 -8.44 -0.42 5.70
CA ILE A 58 -9.80 -0.39 5.13
C ILE A 58 -10.83 -0.09 6.21
N GLU A 59 -10.58 -0.58 7.42
CA GLU A 59 -11.43 -0.40 8.61
C GLU A 59 -11.67 1.06 8.96
N SER A 60 -10.67 1.93 8.82
CA SER A 60 -10.77 3.38 9.05
C SER A 60 -11.79 4.06 8.14
N SER A 61 -12.08 3.46 6.98
CA SER A 61 -13.13 3.92 6.09
C SER A 61 -14.54 3.54 6.54
N MET A 62 -14.68 2.81 7.65
CA MET A 62 -15.94 2.37 8.26
C MET A 62 -16.84 1.56 7.30
N VAL A 63 -16.24 0.94 6.29
CA VAL A 63 -16.94 0.07 5.34
C VAL A 63 -16.23 -1.26 5.21
N THR A 64 -16.91 -2.26 4.66
CA THR A 64 -16.32 -3.56 4.39
C THR A 64 -15.37 -3.49 3.18
N PRO A 65 -14.43 -4.44 3.01
CA PRO A 65 -13.56 -4.49 1.85
C PRO A 65 -14.30 -4.40 0.51
N ALA A 66 -15.40 -5.12 0.35
CA ALA A 66 -16.22 -5.05 -0.86
C ALA A 66 -16.74 -3.63 -1.14
N ALA A 67 -17.25 -2.94 -0.12
CA ALA A 67 -17.76 -1.58 -0.27
C ALA A 67 -16.62 -0.57 -0.52
N PHE A 68 -15.47 -0.74 0.14
CA PHE A 68 -14.25 0.04 -0.12
C PHE A 68 -13.83 -0.10 -1.58
N ILE A 69 -13.72 -1.32 -2.10
CA ILE A 69 -13.33 -1.60 -3.48
C ILE A 69 -14.27 -0.90 -4.46
N HIS A 70 -15.61 -1.03 -4.25
CA HIS A 70 -16.60 -0.39 -5.10
C HIS A 70 -16.47 1.15 -5.13
N ALA A 71 -16.09 1.75 -4.01
CA ALA A 71 -15.83 3.19 -3.94
C ALA A 71 -14.51 3.55 -4.64
N ALA A 72 -13.42 2.84 -4.34
CA ALA A 72 -12.08 3.12 -4.84
C ALA A 72 -11.95 2.98 -6.38
N VAL A 73 -12.54 1.94 -6.95
CA VAL A 73 -12.54 1.69 -8.40
C VAL A 73 -13.15 2.86 -9.20
N ARG A 74 -14.18 3.50 -8.68
CA ARG A 74 -14.82 4.66 -9.32
C ARG A 74 -13.87 5.85 -9.49
N HIS A 75 -12.81 5.87 -8.74
CA HIS A 75 -11.78 6.91 -8.74
C HIS A 75 -10.46 6.46 -9.40
N GLY A 76 -10.47 5.34 -10.12
CA GLY A 76 -9.31 4.87 -10.88
C GLY A 76 -8.30 4.04 -10.08
N SER A 77 -8.61 3.70 -8.82
CA SER A 77 -7.80 2.73 -8.07
C SER A 77 -8.08 1.32 -8.56
N ILE A 78 -7.04 0.53 -8.74
CA ILE A 78 -7.11 -0.87 -9.18
C ILE A 78 -6.60 -1.86 -8.13
N GLY A 79 -5.97 -1.36 -7.06
CA GLY A 79 -5.43 -2.19 -6.00
C GLY A 79 -5.14 -1.41 -4.72
N ALA A 80 -4.99 -2.15 -3.64
CA ALA A 80 -4.60 -1.65 -2.33
C ALA A 80 -3.77 -2.68 -1.56
N VAL A 81 -2.74 -2.21 -0.88
CA VAL A 81 -1.94 -2.94 0.10
C VAL A 81 -2.54 -2.66 1.47
N ALA A 82 -3.26 -3.62 2.04
CA ALA A 82 -4.09 -3.42 3.21
C ALA A 82 -3.55 -4.14 4.45
N ASP A 83 -3.43 -3.41 5.55
CA ASP A 83 -3.11 -3.95 6.86
C ASP A 83 -4.40 -4.06 7.71
N PRO A 84 -4.91 -5.27 7.96
CA PRO A 84 -6.14 -5.48 8.71
C PRO A 84 -5.91 -5.58 10.23
N HIS A 85 -4.97 -4.81 10.80
CA HIS A 85 -4.65 -4.95 12.22
C HIS A 85 -5.74 -4.41 13.15
N GLU A 86 -6.56 -3.46 12.70
CA GLU A 86 -7.63 -2.89 13.51
C GLU A 86 -8.73 -3.94 13.79
N ILE A 87 -9.23 -4.61 12.76
CA ILE A 87 -10.18 -5.70 12.97
C ILE A 87 -9.54 -6.88 13.71
N ALA A 88 -8.26 -7.12 13.48
CA ALA A 88 -7.52 -8.16 14.17
C ALA A 88 -7.37 -7.88 15.68
N ASN A 89 -7.27 -6.61 16.11
CA ASN A 89 -7.33 -6.23 17.52
C ASN A 89 -8.65 -6.60 18.19
N VAL A 90 -9.73 -6.68 17.44
CA VAL A 90 -11.08 -7.02 17.94
C VAL A 90 -11.34 -8.52 17.86
N MET A 91 -11.07 -9.13 16.69
CA MET A 91 -11.49 -10.48 16.34
C MET A 91 -10.32 -11.46 16.11
N GLY A 92 -9.08 -11.01 16.22
CA GLY A 92 -7.91 -11.85 15.97
C GLY A 92 -7.82 -12.33 14.51
N THR A 93 -7.42 -13.58 14.35
CA THR A 93 -7.30 -14.20 13.02
C THR A 93 -8.62 -14.30 12.26
N GLU A 94 -9.75 -14.43 12.97
CA GLU A 94 -11.09 -14.45 12.35
C GLU A 94 -11.42 -13.11 11.66
N GLY A 95 -10.93 -12.00 12.22
CA GLY A 95 -11.04 -10.68 11.58
C GLY A 95 -10.26 -10.60 10.27
N VAL A 96 -9.04 -11.13 10.25
CA VAL A 96 -8.23 -11.21 9.03
C VAL A 96 -8.91 -12.08 7.96
N GLU A 97 -9.45 -13.25 8.35
CA GLU A 97 -10.21 -14.13 7.46
C GLU A 97 -11.43 -13.41 6.86
N TYR A 98 -12.17 -12.68 7.69
CA TYR A 98 -13.33 -11.91 7.23
C TYR A 98 -12.93 -10.88 6.15
N MET A 99 -11.81 -10.18 6.33
CA MET A 99 -11.33 -9.18 5.36
C MET A 99 -10.98 -9.84 4.01
N LEU A 100 -10.28 -10.96 4.06
CA LEU A 100 -9.94 -11.74 2.87
C LEU A 100 -11.20 -12.23 2.13
N ASP A 101 -12.10 -12.89 2.85
CA ASP A 101 -13.32 -13.47 2.24
C ASP A 101 -14.24 -12.39 1.67
N ASN A 102 -14.36 -11.24 2.32
CA ASN A 102 -15.21 -10.15 1.86
C ASN A 102 -14.69 -9.44 0.60
N ALA A 103 -13.37 -9.44 0.38
CA ALA A 103 -12.75 -8.91 -0.83
C ALA A 103 -12.74 -9.90 -2.01
N LYS A 104 -12.99 -11.19 -1.74
CA LYS A 104 -12.81 -12.26 -2.71
C LYS A 104 -13.77 -12.17 -3.89
N GLY A 105 -13.23 -12.41 -5.09
CA GLY A 105 -14.01 -12.46 -6.33
C GLY A 105 -14.39 -11.10 -6.92
N ILE A 106 -13.95 -10.01 -6.31
CA ILE A 106 -14.13 -8.66 -6.86
C ILE A 106 -12.90 -8.33 -7.72
N PRO A 107 -13.07 -7.75 -8.94
CA PRO A 107 -11.97 -7.45 -9.84
C PRO A 107 -11.16 -6.22 -9.36
N PHE A 108 -10.42 -6.41 -8.29
CA PHE A 108 -9.52 -5.44 -7.67
C PHE A 108 -8.38 -6.20 -6.99
N TYR A 109 -7.18 -5.68 -7.03
CA TYR A 109 -6.03 -6.30 -6.40
C TYR A 109 -5.95 -5.89 -4.93
N THR A 110 -6.28 -6.80 -4.03
CA THR A 110 -6.14 -6.57 -2.59
C THR A 110 -5.00 -7.43 -2.05
N TRP A 111 -3.92 -6.80 -1.65
CA TRP A 111 -2.81 -7.47 -0.98
C TRP A 111 -2.94 -7.25 0.52
N PHE A 112 -3.50 -8.24 1.22
CA PHE A 112 -3.59 -8.18 2.69
C PHE A 112 -2.29 -8.61 3.33
N GLY A 113 -1.90 -7.89 4.40
CA GLY A 113 -0.78 -8.22 5.28
C GLY A 113 -1.20 -9.09 6.45
N VAL A 114 -0.21 -9.70 7.07
CA VAL A 114 -0.34 -10.35 8.39
C VAL A 114 -0.09 -9.29 9.45
N PRO A 115 -1.06 -8.97 10.32
CA PRO A 115 -0.85 -7.99 11.39
C PRO A 115 0.35 -8.32 12.27
N SER A 116 1.29 -7.40 12.38
CA SER A 116 2.52 -7.60 13.16
C SER A 116 2.34 -7.32 14.65
N CYS A 117 1.46 -6.36 14.98
CA CYS A 117 1.29 -5.79 16.31
C CYS A 117 -0.17 -5.86 16.76
N VAL A 118 -0.59 -7.01 17.31
CA VAL A 118 -1.92 -7.22 17.88
C VAL A 118 -1.78 -7.88 19.26
N PRO A 119 -1.97 -7.13 20.32
CA PRO A 119 -2.13 -5.67 20.41
C PRO A 119 -0.85 -4.91 20.02
N ALA A 120 -0.96 -3.60 19.78
CA ALA A 120 0.19 -2.77 19.46
C ALA A 120 1.16 -2.66 20.64
N THR A 121 0.66 -2.66 21.87
CA THR A 121 1.45 -2.67 23.10
C THR A 121 0.90 -3.64 24.14
N ILE A 122 1.75 -4.07 25.07
CA ILE A 122 1.34 -4.92 26.21
C ILE A 122 0.45 -4.19 27.24
N MET A 123 0.31 -2.87 27.10
CA MET A 123 -0.52 -2.04 28.00
C MET A 123 -1.96 -1.89 27.50
N GLU A 124 -2.24 -2.37 26.31
CA GLU A 124 -3.59 -2.30 25.73
C GLU A 124 -4.44 -3.50 26.14
N THR A 125 -5.75 -3.24 26.25
CA THR A 125 -6.75 -4.31 26.31
C THR A 125 -7.29 -4.53 24.90
N SER A 126 -6.91 -5.64 24.27
CA SER A 126 -7.41 -6.03 22.95
C SER A 126 -8.39 -7.21 23.05
N GLY A 127 -9.22 -7.40 22.03
CA GLY A 127 -10.11 -8.56 21.91
C GLY A 127 -9.34 -9.85 21.58
N ALA A 128 -8.13 -9.72 21.02
CA ALA A 128 -7.31 -10.88 20.64
C ALA A 128 -5.81 -10.58 20.72
N ILE A 129 -5.01 -11.65 20.64
CA ILE A 129 -3.55 -11.58 20.56
C ILE A 129 -3.11 -12.40 19.34
N ILE A 130 -2.30 -11.80 18.46
CA ILE A 130 -1.58 -12.49 17.38
C ILE A 130 -0.10 -12.54 17.77
N ASP A 131 0.29 -13.66 18.36
CA ASP A 131 1.65 -13.97 18.76
C ASP A 131 2.52 -14.43 17.57
N ALA A 132 3.81 -14.65 17.79
CA ALA A 132 4.74 -15.05 16.74
C ALA A 132 4.37 -16.40 16.09
N ASP A 133 3.78 -17.34 16.84
CA ASP A 133 3.36 -18.62 16.29
C ASP A 133 2.15 -18.47 15.36
N LYS A 134 1.19 -17.64 15.72
CA LYS A 134 0.06 -17.30 14.84
C LYS A 134 0.53 -16.51 13.61
N THR A 135 1.43 -15.54 13.81
CA THR A 135 2.04 -14.77 12.72
C THR A 135 2.74 -15.68 11.72
N ALA A 136 3.55 -16.63 12.20
CA ALA A 136 4.25 -17.57 11.33
C ALA A 136 3.26 -18.41 10.49
N ARG A 137 2.21 -18.96 11.11
CA ARG A 137 1.16 -19.72 10.40
C ARG A 137 0.41 -18.89 9.37
N LEU A 138 0.12 -17.62 9.67
CA LEU A 138 -0.52 -16.72 8.71
C LEU A 138 0.41 -16.38 7.54
N LEU A 139 1.70 -16.23 7.79
CA LEU A 139 2.71 -15.96 6.75
C LEU A 139 2.92 -17.15 5.79
N GLU A 140 2.58 -18.37 6.17
CA GLU A 140 2.60 -19.53 5.26
C GLU A 140 1.52 -19.47 4.17
N ARG A 141 0.49 -18.65 4.34
CA ARG A 141 -0.63 -18.54 3.42
C ARG A 141 -0.24 -17.74 2.16
N GLU A 142 -0.69 -18.20 1.00
CA GLU A 142 -0.46 -17.52 -0.28
C GLU A 142 -1.30 -16.24 -0.47
N ASP A 143 -2.44 -16.15 0.21
CA ASP A 143 -3.37 -15.01 0.13
C ASP A 143 -3.07 -13.89 1.15
N LEU A 144 -2.02 -14.04 1.95
CA LEU A 144 -1.43 -13.00 2.80
C LEU A 144 -0.02 -12.70 2.29
N HIS A 145 0.28 -11.44 1.98
CA HIS A 145 1.37 -11.09 1.08
C HIS A 145 2.61 -10.50 1.75
N PHE A 146 2.48 -9.97 2.97
CA PHE A 146 3.56 -9.29 3.69
C PHE A 146 3.31 -9.33 5.20
N LEU A 147 4.34 -9.05 6.00
CA LEU A 147 4.16 -8.72 7.40
C LEU A 147 3.82 -7.24 7.50
N ALA A 148 2.63 -6.94 8.00
CA ALA A 148 2.10 -5.59 8.07
C ALA A 148 2.87 -4.72 9.05
N GLU A 149 2.58 -3.44 9.08
CA GLU A 149 3.39 -2.40 9.70
C GLU A 149 3.94 -2.77 11.09
N MET A 150 5.26 -2.70 11.21
CA MET A 150 5.96 -3.00 12.45
C MET A 150 5.99 -1.77 13.37
N MET A 151 4.85 -1.50 14.01
CA MET A 151 4.70 -0.40 14.97
C MET A 151 5.57 -0.55 16.21
N ASN A 152 5.89 -1.78 16.60
CA ASN A 152 6.75 -2.05 17.77
C ASN A 152 8.24 -1.85 17.42
N TYR A 153 8.61 -0.68 16.87
CA TYR A 153 10.02 -0.34 16.63
C TYR A 153 10.89 -0.38 17.89
N PRO A 154 10.38 -0.06 19.10
CA PRO A 154 11.19 -0.25 20.32
C PRO A 154 11.57 -1.72 20.53
N GLY A 155 10.65 -2.65 20.28
CA GLY A 155 10.92 -4.09 20.35
C GLY A 155 11.95 -4.54 19.31
N VAL A 156 11.90 -3.99 18.09
CA VAL A 156 12.93 -4.25 17.06
C VAL A 156 14.31 -3.80 17.55
N LEU A 157 14.42 -2.56 18.05
CA LEU A 157 15.70 -2.00 18.49
C LEU A 157 16.27 -2.69 19.71
N ASN A 158 15.41 -3.13 20.63
CA ASN A 158 15.78 -3.87 21.84
C ASN A 158 15.92 -5.37 21.61
N LYS A 159 15.69 -5.85 20.36
CA LYS A 159 15.72 -7.25 19.98
C LYS A 159 14.77 -8.11 20.84
N ASP A 160 13.55 -7.61 21.06
CA ASP A 160 12.51 -8.35 21.75
C ASP A 160 12.29 -9.70 21.08
N PRO A 161 12.35 -10.82 21.80
CA PRO A 161 12.27 -12.16 21.19
C PRO A 161 10.98 -12.39 20.40
N GLU A 162 9.85 -11.89 20.87
CA GLU A 162 8.56 -12.05 20.21
C GLU A 162 8.50 -11.28 18.89
N VAL A 163 8.97 -10.04 18.90
CA VAL A 163 9.07 -9.19 17.69
C VAL A 163 10.04 -9.80 16.67
N MET A 164 11.22 -10.23 17.15
CA MET A 164 12.22 -10.80 16.24
C MET A 164 11.78 -12.13 15.61
N ARG A 165 11.01 -12.95 16.31
CA ARG A 165 10.41 -14.18 15.76
C ARG A 165 9.43 -13.89 14.64
N LYS A 166 8.61 -12.84 14.74
CA LYS A 166 7.69 -12.40 13.67
C LYS A 166 8.45 -11.94 12.43
N ILE A 167 9.47 -11.11 12.62
CA ILE A 167 10.36 -10.65 11.55
C ILE A 167 11.05 -11.82 10.85
N GLU A 168 11.58 -12.75 11.62
CA GLU A 168 12.27 -13.92 11.07
C GLU A 168 11.28 -14.83 10.30
N ALA A 169 10.07 -15.02 10.79
CA ALA A 169 9.03 -15.76 10.09
C ALA A 169 8.70 -15.13 8.71
N ALA A 170 8.62 -13.80 8.64
CA ALA A 170 8.40 -13.11 7.36
C ALA A 170 9.56 -13.32 6.39
N LYS A 171 10.81 -13.25 6.87
CA LYS A 171 12.00 -13.52 6.06
C LYS A 171 12.03 -14.96 5.55
N GLN A 172 11.71 -15.95 6.39
CA GLN A 172 11.65 -17.34 6.00
C GLN A 172 10.55 -17.62 4.98
N ALA A 173 9.41 -16.91 5.08
CA ALA A 173 8.35 -16.96 4.08
C ALA A 173 8.66 -16.18 2.79
N GLY A 174 9.80 -15.47 2.73
CA GLY A 174 10.18 -14.63 1.58
C GLY A 174 9.26 -13.43 1.37
N LYS A 175 8.59 -12.96 2.43
CA LYS A 175 7.60 -11.86 2.37
C LYS A 175 8.20 -10.56 2.87
N PRO A 176 7.87 -9.41 2.22
CA PRO A 176 8.33 -8.10 2.67
C PRO A 176 7.75 -7.75 4.04
N ILE A 177 8.40 -6.81 4.72
CA ILE A 177 7.99 -6.32 6.03
C ILE A 177 7.75 -4.82 5.90
N ASP A 178 6.53 -4.40 6.20
CA ASP A 178 6.16 -2.99 6.24
C ASP A 178 6.60 -2.36 7.57
N GLY A 179 6.86 -1.07 7.54
CA GLY A 179 7.41 -0.33 8.66
C GLY A 179 6.56 0.82 9.11
N HIS A 180 6.77 1.17 10.38
CA HIS A 180 6.15 2.28 11.08
C HIS A 180 7.14 2.85 12.07
N TYR A 181 8.01 3.75 11.62
CA TYR A 181 8.98 4.36 12.53
C TYR A 181 9.05 5.87 12.36
N PRO A 182 8.16 6.61 13.06
CA PRO A 182 8.19 8.07 13.05
C PRO A 182 9.52 8.59 13.61
N LEU A 183 10.02 9.67 13.04
CA LEU A 183 11.19 10.40 13.51
C LEU A 183 12.52 9.61 13.56
N ALA A 184 12.59 8.42 12.97
CA ALA A 184 13.78 7.59 12.94
C ALA A 184 14.95 8.25 12.19
N THR A 185 16.15 8.18 12.75
CA THR A 185 17.41 8.67 12.15
C THR A 185 18.62 7.90 12.68
N GLY A 186 19.74 8.01 11.99
CA GLY A 186 21.05 7.55 12.43
C GLY A 186 21.12 6.04 12.73
N PRO A 187 21.93 5.64 13.73
CA PRO A 187 22.14 4.22 14.03
C PRO A 187 20.86 3.44 14.34
N LYS A 188 19.83 4.08 14.90
CA LYS A 188 18.54 3.44 15.20
C LYS A 188 17.77 3.14 13.94
N LEU A 189 17.72 4.07 12.99
CA LEU A 189 17.10 3.84 11.69
C LEU A 189 17.81 2.72 10.95
N LYS A 190 19.14 2.74 10.91
CA LYS A 190 19.95 1.70 10.28
C LYS A 190 19.66 0.32 10.89
N ALA A 191 19.62 0.19 12.20
CA ALA A 191 19.30 -1.06 12.89
C ALA A 191 17.89 -1.58 12.55
N TYR A 192 16.92 -0.67 12.39
CA TYR A 192 15.55 -0.98 12.00
C TYR A 192 15.49 -1.54 10.57
N ILE A 193 16.15 -0.89 9.62
CA ILE A 193 16.25 -1.34 8.22
C ILE A 193 17.01 -2.69 8.14
N GLU A 194 18.11 -2.84 8.84
CA GLU A 194 18.91 -4.08 8.88
C GLU A 194 18.13 -5.27 9.45
N SER A 195 17.07 -5.02 10.22
CA SER A 195 16.16 -6.08 10.66
C SER A 195 15.30 -6.66 9.53
N GLY A 196 15.29 -6.02 8.34
CA GLY A 196 14.58 -6.47 7.14
C GLY A 196 13.33 -5.66 6.81
N ILE A 197 13.06 -4.60 7.55
CA ILE A 197 11.91 -3.70 7.31
C ILE A 197 12.27 -2.77 6.15
N SER A 198 11.38 -2.66 5.16
CA SER A 198 11.70 -2.08 3.84
C SER A 198 10.93 -0.81 3.49
N THR A 199 9.90 -0.47 4.23
CA THR A 199 8.99 0.65 3.94
C THR A 199 8.73 1.51 5.17
N ASP A 200 8.27 2.75 4.98
CA ASP A 200 7.77 3.62 6.06
C ASP A 200 6.83 4.69 5.51
N HIS A 201 5.70 4.90 6.17
CA HIS A 201 4.69 5.92 5.84
C HIS A 201 4.59 7.02 6.91
N GLU A 202 5.35 6.91 8.01
CA GLU A 202 5.29 7.82 9.16
C GLU A 202 6.26 9.01 9.07
N THR A 203 7.00 9.13 7.97
CA THR A 203 7.94 10.23 7.77
C THR A 203 7.22 11.55 7.51
N ILE A 204 7.54 12.59 8.30
CA ILE A 204 6.94 13.93 8.18
C ILE A 204 7.95 15.06 7.88
N TYR A 205 9.23 14.74 7.84
CA TYR A 205 10.30 15.70 7.53
C TYR A 205 11.13 15.24 6.34
N LEU A 206 11.40 16.16 5.41
CA LEU A 206 12.13 15.88 4.17
C LEU A 206 13.50 15.23 4.41
N GLU A 207 14.27 15.77 5.34
CA GLU A 207 15.63 15.28 5.66
C GLU A 207 15.60 13.83 6.14
N LYS A 208 14.58 13.46 6.92
CA LYS A 208 14.41 12.09 7.42
C LYS A 208 13.98 11.15 6.31
N GLY A 209 13.15 11.63 5.38
CA GLY A 209 12.80 10.89 4.18
C GLY A 209 14.01 10.62 3.29
N ARG A 210 14.89 11.62 3.10
CA ARG A 210 16.15 11.43 2.37
C ARG A 210 17.02 10.37 3.01
N GLU A 211 17.24 10.44 4.32
CA GLU A 211 18.06 9.46 5.05
C GLU A 211 17.50 8.04 4.91
N LYS A 212 16.16 7.86 4.95
CA LYS A 212 15.52 6.57 4.72
C LYS A 212 15.77 6.06 3.29
N CYS A 213 15.59 6.90 2.28
CA CYS A 213 15.87 6.54 0.89
C CYS A 213 17.35 6.22 0.66
N GLU A 214 18.28 7.01 1.20
CA GLU A 214 19.73 6.77 1.13
C GLU A 214 20.12 5.41 1.73
N LEU A 215 19.40 4.95 2.75
CA LEU A 215 19.59 3.65 3.37
C LEU A 215 18.82 2.51 2.67
N GLY A 216 18.15 2.79 1.53
CA GLY A 216 17.47 1.80 0.71
C GLY A 216 16.02 1.51 1.10
N MET A 217 15.44 2.26 2.04
CA MET A 217 14.04 2.12 2.43
C MET A 217 13.13 2.84 1.45
N HIS A 218 11.94 2.30 1.19
CA HIS A 218 10.89 3.01 0.46
C HIS A 218 10.11 3.92 1.40
N VAL A 219 9.84 5.14 0.96
CA VAL A 219 9.04 6.11 1.70
C VAL A 219 7.69 6.26 1.01
N LEU A 220 6.62 6.08 1.78
CA LEU A 220 5.26 6.26 1.31
C LEU A 220 4.79 7.67 1.67
N ILE A 221 4.47 8.45 0.63
CA ILE A 221 3.84 9.77 0.82
C ILE A 221 2.37 9.53 1.14
N ARG A 222 1.96 10.01 2.30
CA ARG A 222 0.64 9.76 2.88
C ARG A 222 -0.26 10.98 2.73
N GLU A 223 -1.45 10.76 2.18
CA GLU A 223 -2.52 11.74 2.08
C GLU A 223 -3.85 11.12 2.50
N GLY A 224 -3.96 10.83 3.79
CA GLY A 224 -5.17 10.33 4.41
C GLY A 224 -6.03 11.43 5.04
N SER A 225 -7.02 11.04 5.81
CA SER A 225 -7.82 11.95 6.60
C SER A 225 -7.23 12.23 7.98
N ALA A 226 -6.44 11.29 8.53
CA ALA A 226 -5.78 11.43 9.83
C ALA A 226 -4.46 12.17 9.72
N ALA A 227 -3.66 11.90 8.69
CA ALA A 227 -2.36 12.51 8.51
C ALA A 227 -2.03 12.74 7.03
N LYS A 228 -1.22 13.80 6.77
CA LYS A 228 -0.81 14.26 5.45
C LYS A 228 0.63 14.72 5.50
N ASN A 229 1.43 14.29 4.52
CA ASN A 229 2.84 14.66 4.45
C ASN A 229 3.33 15.00 3.03
N PHE A 230 2.43 15.13 2.06
CA PHE A 230 2.78 15.42 0.66
C PHE A 230 3.58 16.70 0.53
N ASP A 231 3.12 17.81 1.14
CA ASP A 231 3.80 19.11 1.07
C ASP A 231 5.24 19.06 1.56
N ALA A 232 5.51 18.23 2.56
CA ALA A 232 6.85 18.06 3.11
C ALA A 232 7.73 17.13 2.25
N LEU A 233 7.16 16.07 1.69
CA LEU A 233 7.92 14.96 1.09
C LEU A 233 7.93 14.93 -0.43
N HIS A 234 7.10 15.73 -1.12
CA HIS A 234 7.06 15.71 -2.60
C HIS A 234 8.41 15.95 -3.29
N PRO A 235 9.42 16.67 -2.72
CA PRO A 235 10.72 16.76 -3.36
C PRO A 235 11.41 15.42 -3.57
N LEU A 236 11.11 14.41 -2.71
CA LEU A 236 11.65 13.06 -2.84
C LEU A 236 11.24 12.38 -4.15
N LEU A 237 10.10 12.74 -4.74
CA LEU A 237 9.66 12.21 -6.04
C LEU A 237 10.68 12.49 -7.16
N LYS A 238 11.40 13.60 -7.06
CA LYS A 238 12.44 13.98 -8.03
C LYS A 238 13.79 13.36 -7.67
N GLU A 239 14.08 13.27 -6.38
CA GLU A 239 15.36 12.82 -5.85
C GLU A 239 15.49 11.28 -5.86
N TYR A 240 14.39 10.58 -5.52
CA TYR A 240 14.33 9.11 -5.34
C TYR A 240 13.08 8.50 -5.98
N PRO A 241 12.82 8.70 -7.28
CA PRO A 241 11.54 8.33 -7.92
C PRO A 241 11.20 6.84 -7.83
N GLU A 242 12.18 5.98 -7.68
CA GLU A 242 11.99 4.53 -7.61
C GLU A 242 11.73 4.01 -6.19
N GLN A 243 11.88 4.88 -5.18
CA GLN A 243 11.71 4.51 -3.77
C GLN A 243 10.48 5.19 -3.15
N ILE A 244 9.75 6.00 -3.92
CA ILE A 244 8.58 6.71 -3.43
C ILE A 244 7.31 6.04 -3.92
N MET A 245 6.40 5.80 -2.98
CA MET A 245 5.05 5.33 -3.24
C MET A 245 4.04 6.30 -2.62
N PHE A 246 2.76 6.10 -2.89
CA PHE A 246 1.67 6.88 -2.31
C PHE A 246 0.73 5.99 -1.53
N CYS A 247 0.20 6.51 -0.43
CA CYS A 247 -0.76 5.79 0.39
C CYS A 247 -1.81 6.73 1.00
N THR A 248 -2.92 6.15 1.44
CA THR A 248 -3.95 6.89 2.19
C THR A 248 -3.89 6.63 3.68
N ASP A 249 -3.36 5.48 4.09
CA ASP A 249 -3.33 5.06 5.48
C ASP A 249 -4.77 5.09 6.08
N ASP A 250 -5.02 5.87 7.11
CA ASP A 250 -6.36 6.10 7.67
C ASP A 250 -7.19 7.04 6.81
N ALA A 251 -8.16 6.52 6.10
CA ALA A 251 -9.03 7.29 5.22
C ALA A 251 -10.50 7.20 5.64
N HIS A 252 -11.03 8.28 6.20
CA HIS A 252 -12.45 8.39 6.56
C HIS A 252 -13.37 8.21 5.33
N PRO A 253 -14.60 7.70 5.45
CA PRO A 253 -15.53 7.48 4.34
C PRO A 253 -15.73 8.69 3.43
N SER A 254 -15.75 9.90 3.99
CA SER A 254 -15.87 11.13 3.21
C SER A 254 -14.66 11.39 2.30
N PHE A 255 -13.47 10.94 2.70
CA PHE A 255 -12.26 11.03 1.89
C PHE A 255 -12.29 10.00 0.75
N LEU A 256 -12.63 8.76 1.05
CA LEU A 256 -12.82 7.71 0.08
C LEU A 256 -13.80 8.13 -1.04
N ASN A 257 -14.92 8.76 -0.67
CA ASN A 257 -15.93 9.22 -1.64
C ASN A 257 -15.48 10.42 -2.48
N LYS A 258 -14.45 11.18 -2.05
CA LYS A 258 -13.94 12.35 -2.78
C LYS A 258 -12.90 12.02 -3.85
N GLY A 259 -12.29 10.84 -3.82
CA GLY A 259 -11.27 10.49 -4.80
C GLY A 259 -10.27 9.44 -4.35
N HIS A 260 -10.30 8.99 -3.10
CA HIS A 260 -9.34 8.02 -2.57
C HIS A 260 -7.90 8.48 -2.88
N ILE A 261 -7.00 7.57 -3.29
CA ILE A 261 -5.61 7.89 -3.64
C ILE A 261 -5.50 8.93 -4.77
N ASN A 262 -6.50 9.04 -5.64
CA ASN A 262 -6.53 10.04 -6.69
C ASN A 262 -6.57 11.48 -6.17
N SER A 263 -7.19 11.72 -5.02
CA SER A 263 -7.17 13.06 -4.42
C SER A 263 -5.75 13.48 -4.02
N CYS A 264 -4.89 12.52 -3.64
CA CYS A 264 -3.49 12.78 -3.41
C CYS A 264 -2.75 13.18 -4.68
N LEU A 265 -2.92 12.38 -5.73
CA LEU A 265 -2.11 12.47 -6.94
C LEU A 265 -2.51 13.63 -7.86
N LEU A 266 -3.81 13.92 -7.94
CA LEU A 266 -4.33 14.90 -8.90
C LEU A 266 -4.59 16.29 -8.29
N TYR A 267 -4.91 16.36 -6.99
CA TYR A 267 -5.31 17.62 -6.36
C TYR A 267 -4.27 18.25 -5.45
N THR A 268 -3.27 17.47 -5.03
CA THR A 268 -2.16 17.95 -4.20
C THR A 268 -0.84 18.05 -4.96
N SER A 269 -0.72 17.38 -6.10
CA SER A 269 0.45 17.51 -6.96
C SER A 269 0.51 18.94 -7.56
N PRO A 270 1.62 19.67 -7.41
CA PRO A 270 1.78 20.94 -8.09
C PRO A 270 1.76 20.71 -9.62
N SER A 271 0.86 21.42 -10.28
CA SER A 271 0.73 21.41 -11.74
C SER A 271 1.97 21.97 -12.44
#